data_f4d0acff2a232a2936c98dff8acfa7b4
#
_entry.id   f4d0acff2a232a2936c98dff8acfa7b4
#
_cell.length_a   1.000
_cell.length_b   1.000
_cell.length_c   1.000
_cell.angle_alpha   90.00
_cell.angle_beta   90.00
_cell.angle_gamma   90.00
#
_symmetry.space_group_name_H-M   'P 1'
#
loop_
_entity.id
_entity.type
_entity.pdbx_description
1 polymer ?
#
loop_
_entity_poly.entity_id
_entity_poly.type
_entity_poly.pdbx_seq_one_letter_code
_entity_poly.pdbx_strand_id
1 'polypeptide(L)'
;MKMEKFAYIGCRTTKERKARGKGISVYKVDGDNWELVQILEGQVNPSYLCLNKAQDRLYSIHGDFCQVSAFKIRENGTLEYLNTVKTYGTNPVHLTLDPEERWLYVANLQTGSVSVIPVLEDGSLGKLHDLEFISGNGGPGYISHPHQTMKDRSGRWLVVPSQGRLQGVGDRKSVV
;
A
#
# COMPACT_ATOMS: atom_id res chain seq x y z
N MET A 1 -10.47 29.06 -11.06
CA MET A 1 -9.10 28.77 -10.57
C MET A 1 -8.66 27.44 -11.15
N LYS A 2 -7.45 27.34 -11.72
CA LYS A 2 -6.88 26.06 -12.18
C LYS A 2 -6.56 25.23 -10.94
N MET A 3 -7.12 24.02 -10.81
CA MET A 3 -6.77 23.12 -9.70
C MET A 3 -5.29 22.75 -9.80
N GLU A 4 -4.54 22.93 -8.73
CA GLU A 4 -3.16 22.47 -8.66
C GLU A 4 -3.12 20.94 -8.67
N LYS A 5 -2.18 20.36 -9.39
CA LYS A 5 -1.98 18.91 -9.47
C LYS A 5 -0.70 18.54 -8.76
N PHE A 6 -0.74 17.40 -8.06
CA PHE A 6 0.43 16.85 -7.37
C PHE A 6 0.67 15.40 -7.75
N ALA A 7 1.94 15.00 -7.76
CA ALA A 7 2.36 13.63 -7.94
C ALA A 7 3.16 13.16 -6.71
N TYR A 8 2.87 11.95 -6.25
CA TYR A 8 3.50 11.31 -5.10
C TYR A 8 4.29 10.10 -5.57
N ILE A 9 5.60 10.08 -5.30
CA ILE A 9 6.49 9.04 -5.76
C ILE A 9 7.18 8.41 -4.55
N GLY A 10 6.79 7.18 -4.24
CA GLY A 10 7.45 6.34 -3.26
C GLY A 10 8.64 5.62 -3.85
N CYS A 11 9.67 5.35 -3.05
CA CYS A 11 10.87 4.68 -3.52
C CYS A 11 11.45 3.75 -2.45
N ARG A 12 12.33 2.84 -2.87
CA ARG A 12 13.15 2.08 -1.92
C ARG A 12 14.19 3.00 -1.27
N THR A 13 14.45 2.80 0.03
CA THR A 13 15.33 3.67 0.83
C THR A 13 16.44 2.91 1.55
N THR A 14 16.39 1.57 1.57
CA THR A 14 17.33 0.77 2.35
C THR A 14 18.60 0.40 1.60
N LYS A 15 19.70 0.24 2.36
CA LYS A 15 21.02 -0.15 1.82
C LYS A 15 21.00 -1.56 1.21
N GLU A 16 20.25 -2.49 1.78
CA GLU A 16 20.08 -3.87 1.30
C GLU A 16 19.50 -3.89 -0.13
N ARG A 17 18.67 -2.90 -0.46
CA ARG A 17 18.14 -2.68 -1.81
C ARG A 17 19.05 -1.83 -2.70
N LYS A 18 20.23 -1.43 -2.20
CA LYS A 18 21.14 -0.48 -2.88
C LYS A 18 20.39 0.79 -3.33
N ALA A 19 19.41 1.20 -2.52
CA ALA A 19 18.50 2.27 -2.84
C ALA A 19 19.21 3.64 -2.73
N ARG A 20 18.78 4.57 -3.59
CA ARG A 20 19.21 5.98 -3.57
C ARG A 20 18.08 6.91 -3.12
N GLY A 21 16.86 6.36 -2.98
CA GLY A 21 15.69 7.12 -2.56
C GLY A 21 15.76 7.51 -1.08
N LYS A 22 15.05 8.58 -0.74
CA LYS A 22 15.02 9.12 0.63
C LYS A 22 13.67 8.97 1.32
N GLY A 23 12.62 8.55 0.61
CA GLY A 23 11.27 8.43 1.13
C GLY A 23 10.21 8.66 0.07
N ILE A 24 9.23 9.52 0.35
CA ILE A 24 8.18 9.91 -0.60
C ILE A 24 8.50 11.31 -1.13
N SER A 25 8.67 11.44 -2.44
CA SER A 25 8.83 12.74 -3.10
C SER A 25 7.47 13.25 -3.57
N VAL A 26 7.20 14.53 -3.33
CA VAL A 26 5.99 15.24 -3.76
C VAL A 26 6.37 16.28 -4.80
N TYR A 27 5.72 16.23 -5.94
CA TYR A 27 5.91 17.20 -7.02
C TYR A 27 4.62 17.95 -7.30
N LYS A 28 4.72 19.26 -7.50
CA LYS A 28 3.68 20.05 -8.15
C LYS A 28 3.83 19.87 -9.66
N VAL A 29 2.71 19.62 -10.34
CA VAL A 29 2.70 19.24 -11.77
C VAL A 29 1.91 20.26 -12.57
N ASP A 30 2.55 20.90 -13.54
CA ASP A 30 1.91 21.79 -14.53
C ASP A 30 2.38 21.44 -15.94
N GLY A 31 1.60 20.62 -16.64
CA GLY A 31 1.97 20.04 -17.93
C GLY A 31 3.22 19.15 -17.79
N ASP A 32 4.24 19.47 -18.56
CA ASP A 32 5.53 18.75 -18.53
C ASP A 32 6.49 19.25 -17.44
N ASN A 33 6.11 20.32 -16.73
CA ASN A 33 6.93 20.87 -15.65
C ASN A 33 6.58 20.21 -14.32
N TRP A 34 7.58 19.63 -13.66
CA TRP A 34 7.47 18.98 -12.35
C TRP A 34 8.40 19.68 -11.36
N GLU A 35 7.83 20.38 -10.40
CA GLU A 35 8.54 21.09 -9.35
C GLU A 35 8.54 20.25 -8.07
N LEU A 36 9.71 19.94 -7.52
CA LEU A 36 9.82 19.22 -6.25
C LEU A 36 9.40 20.17 -5.10
N VAL A 37 8.34 19.81 -4.37
CA VAL A 37 7.83 20.60 -3.23
C VAL A 37 8.12 19.97 -1.88
N GLN A 38 8.34 18.64 -1.82
CA GLN A 38 8.70 17.96 -0.58
C GLN A 38 9.46 16.66 -0.87
N ILE A 39 10.41 16.32 0.00
CA ILE A 39 10.88 14.94 0.21
C ILE A 39 10.52 14.58 1.65
N LEU A 40 9.55 13.69 1.84
CA LEU A 40 9.20 13.15 3.15
C LEU A 40 10.17 12.03 3.49
N GLU A 41 11.22 12.37 4.23
CA GLU A 41 12.26 11.43 4.65
C GLU A 41 11.80 10.56 5.84
N GLY A 42 12.58 9.53 6.18
CA GLY A 42 12.29 8.63 7.31
C GLY A 42 11.28 7.52 7.01
N GLN A 43 10.69 7.52 5.81
CA GLN A 43 9.82 6.43 5.37
C GLN A 43 10.65 5.29 4.80
N VAL A 44 10.55 4.11 5.44
CA VAL A 44 11.32 2.94 5.01
C VAL A 44 10.61 2.24 3.87
N ASN A 45 11.24 2.16 2.70
CA ASN A 45 10.75 1.49 1.51
C ASN A 45 9.26 1.77 1.19
N PRO A 46 8.80 3.03 1.07
CA PRO A 46 7.43 3.35 0.67
C PRO A 46 7.22 2.97 -0.80
N SER A 47 6.99 1.67 -1.05
CA SER A 47 7.06 1.07 -2.40
C SER A 47 5.72 0.97 -3.12
N TYR A 48 4.62 1.22 -2.43
CA TYR A 48 3.29 1.35 -3.04
C TYR A 48 2.47 2.38 -2.26
N LEU A 49 1.74 3.22 -2.99
CA LEU A 49 0.95 4.33 -2.47
C LEU A 49 -0.50 4.23 -2.95
N CYS A 50 -1.45 4.63 -2.10
CA CYS A 50 -2.86 4.74 -2.44
C CYS A 50 -3.44 6.05 -1.90
N LEU A 51 -4.22 6.74 -2.71
CA LEU A 51 -4.99 7.90 -2.31
C LEU A 51 -6.43 7.49 -1.96
N ASN A 52 -7.05 8.21 -1.03
CA ASN A 52 -8.49 8.14 -0.85
C ASN A 52 -9.22 8.91 -1.97
N LYS A 53 -10.56 8.78 -2.06
CA LYS A 53 -11.36 9.42 -3.11
C LYS A 53 -11.30 10.96 -3.07
N ALA A 54 -11.28 11.52 -1.87
CA ALA A 54 -11.17 12.98 -1.68
C ALA A 54 -9.77 13.51 -2.02
N GLN A 55 -8.76 12.63 -2.18
CA GLN A 55 -7.35 12.96 -2.42
C GLN A 55 -6.76 13.86 -1.32
N ASP A 56 -7.25 13.71 -0.09
CA ASP A 56 -6.76 14.42 1.09
C ASP A 56 -6.04 13.48 2.08
N ARG A 57 -5.97 12.17 1.77
CA ARG A 57 -5.22 11.15 2.50
C ARG A 57 -4.40 10.29 1.54
N LEU A 58 -3.23 9.91 2.02
CA LEU A 58 -2.34 8.99 1.33
C LEU A 58 -1.92 7.88 2.29
N TYR A 59 -1.91 6.65 1.80
CA TYR A 59 -1.46 5.46 2.52
C TYR A 59 -0.27 4.84 1.80
N SER A 60 0.72 4.37 2.57
CA SER A 60 1.94 3.77 2.03
C SER A 60 2.29 2.49 2.76
N ILE A 61 2.58 1.43 2.01
CA ILE A 61 3.22 0.23 2.58
C ILE A 61 4.72 0.46 2.78
N HIS A 62 5.30 -0.33 3.67
CA HIS A 62 6.75 -0.43 3.88
C HIS A 62 7.24 -1.79 3.34
N GLY A 63 7.61 -1.83 2.06
CA GLY A 63 8.08 -3.06 1.40
C GLY A 63 9.30 -3.66 2.09
N ASP A 64 9.36 -5.00 2.14
CA ASP A 64 10.32 -5.84 2.86
C ASP A 64 10.10 -5.88 4.39
N PHE A 65 9.25 -5.04 4.95
CA PHE A 65 8.93 -4.97 6.38
C PHE A 65 7.52 -5.50 6.66
N CYS A 66 6.85 -4.95 7.69
CA CYS A 66 5.51 -5.38 8.13
C CYS A 66 4.64 -4.19 8.58
N GLN A 67 4.70 -3.08 7.86
CA GLN A 67 4.05 -1.84 8.29
C GLN A 67 3.35 -1.14 7.13
N VAL A 68 2.38 -0.30 7.49
CA VAL A 68 1.69 0.64 6.62
C VAL A 68 1.54 1.97 7.35
N SER A 69 1.71 3.09 6.64
CA SER A 69 1.61 4.44 7.18
C SER A 69 0.49 5.22 6.51
N ALA A 70 -0.10 6.14 7.28
CA ALA A 70 -1.11 7.10 6.83
C ALA A 70 -0.56 8.52 6.89
N PHE A 71 -0.97 9.33 5.91
CA PHE A 71 -0.61 10.74 5.79
C PHE A 71 -1.81 11.57 5.41
N LYS A 72 -1.88 12.79 5.94
CA LYS A 72 -2.78 13.84 5.48
C LYS A 72 -2.12 14.63 4.35
N ILE A 73 -2.85 14.92 3.30
CA ILE A 73 -2.41 15.80 2.21
C ILE A 73 -2.90 17.20 2.53
N ARG A 74 -1.98 18.15 2.58
CA ARG A 74 -2.28 19.58 2.81
C ARG A 74 -2.67 20.25 1.48
N GLU A 75 -3.29 21.43 1.54
CA GLU A 75 -3.72 22.19 0.35
C GLU A 75 -2.57 22.47 -0.64
N ASN A 76 -1.35 22.64 -0.15
CA ASN A 76 -0.14 22.82 -0.96
C ASN A 76 0.46 21.49 -1.46
N GLY A 77 -0.25 20.36 -1.31
CA GLY A 77 0.15 19.04 -1.72
C GLY A 77 1.12 18.32 -0.79
N THR A 78 1.68 18.98 0.22
CA THR A 78 2.64 18.36 1.15
C THR A 78 1.98 17.33 2.05
N LEU A 79 2.75 16.31 2.44
CA LEU A 79 2.32 15.23 3.31
C LEU A 79 2.63 15.55 4.77
N GLU A 80 1.64 15.33 5.62
CA GLU A 80 1.75 15.34 7.06
C GLU A 80 1.55 13.92 7.59
N TYR A 81 2.51 13.42 8.38
CA TYR A 81 2.43 12.09 8.97
C TYR A 81 1.31 12.00 10.01
N LEU A 82 0.48 10.96 9.92
CA LEU A 82 -0.56 10.66 10.89
C LEU A 82 -0.10 9.54 11.84
N ASN A 83 0.06 8.33 11.30
CA ASN A 83 0.54 7.19 12.09
C ASN A 83 1.08 6.06 11.21
N THR A 84 1.68 5.07 11.88
CA THR A 84 2.12 3.79 11.29
C THR A 84 1.60 2.64 12.15
N VAL A 85 1.06 1.61 11.48
CA VAL A 85 0.59 0.39 12.16
C VAL A 85 1.25 -0.86 11.55
N LYS A 86 1.27 -1.96 12.32
CA LYS A 86 1.75 -3.25 11.83
C LYS A 86 0.69 -3.95 10.99
N THR A 87 1.11 -4.56 9.88
CA THR A 87 0.27 -5.44 9.05
C THR A 87 0.20 -6.87 9.60
N TYR A 88 1.13 -7.25 10.48
CA TYR A 88 1.34 -8.61 10.98
C TYR A 88 1.61 -9.66 9.88
N GLY A 89 1.77 -9.20 8.65
CA GLY A 89 2.31 -9.95 7.52
C GLY A 89 3.63 -9.36 7.06
N THR A 90 4.44 -10.13 6.34
CA THR A 90 5.77 -9.73 5.89
C THR A 90 5.76 -9.37 4.41
N ASN A 91 6.52 -8.34 4.08
CA ASN A 91 6.67 -7.78 2.74
C ASN A 91 5.31 -7.39 2.13
N PRO A 92 4.63 -6.37 2.68
CA PRO A 92 3.47 -5.79 2.02
C PRO A 92 3.89 -5.23 0.66
N VAL A 93 3.09 -5.53 -0.38
CA VAL A 93 3.41 -5.16 -1.77
C VAL A 93 2.30 -4.34 -2.44
N HIS A 94 1.10 -4.39 -1.88
CA HIS A 94 -0.05 -3.65 -2.40
C HIS A 94 -1.03 -3.33 -1.27
N LEU A 95 -1.75 -2.23 -1.43
CA LEU A 95 -2.86 -1.87 -0.56
C LEU A 95 -4.01 -1.26 -1.37
N THR A 96 -5.24 -1.37 -0.85
CA THR A 96 -6.43 -0.72 -1.42
C THR A 96 -7.43 -0.39 -0.32
N LEU A 97 -8.18 0.69 -0.49
CA LEU A 97 -9.31 1.04 0.35
C LEU A 97 -10.58 0.32 -0.12
N ASP A 98 -11.50 0.04 0.81
CA ASP A 98 -12.85 -0.35 0.46
C ASP A 98 -13.64 0.84 -0.14
N PRO A 99 -14.79 0.60 -0.80
CA PRO A 99 -15.57 1.68 -1.42
C PRO A 99 -16.04 2.76 -0.46
N GLU A 100 -16.26 2.46 0.80
CA GLU A 100 -16.66 3.40 1.84
C GLU A 100 -15.47 4.02 2.59
N GLU A 101 -14.23 3.61 2.23
CA GLU A 101 -12.98 4.09 2.81
C GLU A 101 -12.85 3.87 4.33
N ARG A 102 -13.55 2.84 4.85
CA ARG A 102 -13.51 2.43 6.26
C ARG A 102 -12.47 1.36 6.54
N TRP A 103 -12.00 0.67 5.50
CA TRP A 103 -11.07 -0.45 5.58
C TRP A 103 -9.94 -0.33 4.57
N LEU A 104 -8.75 -0.64 5.02
CA LEU A 104 -7.56 -0.78 4.19
C LEU A 104 -7.17 -2.26 4.14
N TYR A 105 -7.10 -2.82 2.93
CA TYR A 105 -6.65 -4.19 2.66
C TYR A 105 -5.19 -4.16 2.20
N VAL A 106 -4.33 -4.96 2.82
CA VAL A 106 -2.89 -5.01 2.52
C VAL A 106 -2.48 -6.42 2.14
N ALA A 107 -1.97 -6.61 0.92
CA ALA A 107 -1.41 -7.90 0.48
C ALA A 107 0.03 -8.05 0.99
N ASN A 108 0.27 -9.09 1.79
CA ASN A 108 1.59 -9.43 2.35
C ASN A 108 2.17 -10.63 1.59
N LEU A 109 3.11 -10.34 0.70
CA LEU A 109 3.63 -11.30 -0.27
C LEU A 109 4.30 -12.53 0.39
N GLN A 110 5.19 -12.31 1.35
CA GLN A 110 5.99 -13.38 1.93
C GLN A 110 5.23 -14.21 2.96
N THR A 111 4.27 -13.61 3.66
CA THR A 111 3.43 -14.33 4.62
C THR A 111 2.28 -15.08 3.95
N GLY A 112 1.92 -14.71 2.72
CA GLY A 112 0.76 -15.30 2.04
C GLY A 112 -0.55 -14.86 2.66
N SER A 113 -0.66 -13.62 3.11
CA SER A 113 -1.82 -13.12 3.85
C SER A 113 -2.33 -11.79 3.36
N VAL A 114 -3.56 -11.46 3.72
CA VAL A 114 -4.17 -10.13 3.57
C VAL A 114 -4.51 -9.59 4.95
N SER A 115 -4.00 -8.40 5.26
CA SER A 115 -4.35 -7.68 6.49
C SER A 115 -5.55 -6.78 6.24
N VAL A 116 -6.48 -6.74 7.18
CA VAL A 116 -7.66 -5.85 7.20
C VAL A 116 -7.47 -4.84 8.32
N ILE A 117 -7.33 -3.58 7.98
CA ILE A 117 -6.99 -2.50 8.91
C ILE A 117 -8.06 -1.42 8.83
N PRO A 118 -8.68 -1.01 9.96
CA PRO A 118 -9.68 0.05 9.94
C PRO A 118 -9.03 1.41 9.67
N VAL A 119 -9.71 2.23 8.87
CA VAL A 119 -9.41 3.64 8.67
C VAL A 119 -10.30 4.43 9.63
N LEU A 120 -9.70 5.29 10.44
CA LEU A 120 -10.40 6.10 11.44
C LEU A 120 -10.94 7.39 10.81
N GLU A 121 -11.81 8.10 11.52
CA GLU A 121 -12.48 9.32 11.02
C GLU A 121 -11.49 10.43 10.60
N ASP A 122 -10.34 10.53 11.28
CA ASP A 122 -9.29 11.48 10.95
C ASP A 122 -8.39 11.02 9.78
N GLY A 123 -8.64 9.81 9.25
CA GLY A 123 -7.86 9.19 8.19
C GLY A 123 -6.64 8.42 8.68
N SER A 124 -6.37 8.39 9.98
CA SER A 124 -5.32 7.53 10.54
C SER A 124 -5.75 6.05 10.52
N LEU A 125 -4.81 5.15 10.75
CA LEU A 125 -5.04 3.71 10.75
C LEU A 125 -5.24 3.19 12.18
N GLY A 126 -6.27 2.37 12.37
CA GLY A 126 -6.48 1.65 13.61
C GLY A 126 -5.62 0.39 13.72
N LYS A 127 -5.79 -0.35 14.82
CA LYS A 127 -5.14 -1.65 14.99
C LYS A 127 -5.66 -2.65 13.98
N LEU A 128 -4.82 -3.64 13.62
CA LEU A 128 -5.24 -4.77 12.79
C LEU A 128 -6.56 -5.34 13.31
N HIS A 129 -7.53 -5.46 12.41
CA HIS A 129 -8.83 -6.07 12.67
C HIS A 129 -8.79 -7.56 12.37
N ASP A 130 -8.21 -7.93 11.22
CA ASP A 130 -8.18 -9.32 10.75
C ASP A 130 -6.94 -9.60 9.90
N LEU A 131 -6.52 -10.88 9.85
CA LEU A 131 -5.40 -11.38 9.07
C LEU A 131 -5.78 -12.69 8.39
N GLU A 132 -6.15 -12.61 7.11
CA GLU A 132 -6.55 -13.76 6.33
C GLU A 132 -5.34 -14.40 5.62
N PHE A 133 -5.11 -15.68 5.89
CA PHE A 133 -4.09 -16.47 5.22
C PHE A 133 -4.64 -17.12 3.96
N ILE A 134 -3.96 -16.88 2.85
CA ILE A 134 -4.36 -17.43 1.55
C ILE A 134 -3.58 -18.69 1.27
N SER A 135 -4.28 -19.82 1.30
CA SER A 135 -3.67 -21.12 1.02
C SER A 135 -3.17 -21.19 -0.42
N GLY A 136 -1.95 -21.69 -0.58
CA GLY A 136 -1.43 -22.05 -1.91
C GLY A 136 -1.93 -23.42 -2.35
N ASN A 137 -1.75 -23.76 -3.64
CA ASN A 137 -2.19 -25.03 -4.22
C ASN A 137 -1.28 -26.23 -3.92
N GLY A 138 -0.14 -26.00 -3.31
CA GLY A 138 0.89 -27.02 -3.12
C GLY A 138 0.70 -27.91 -1.89
N GLY A 139 -0.40 -27.78 -1.15
CA GLY A 139 -0.63 -28.52 0.09
C GLY A 139 -0.14 -27.80 1.35
N PRO A 140 -0.07 -28.48 2.49
CA PRO A 140 0.31 -27.87 3.77
C PRO A 140 1.68 -27.19 3.70
N GLY A 141 1.75 -25.93 4.17
CA GLY A 141 2.98 -25.11 4.19
C GLY A 141 3.25 -24.31 2.91
N TYR A 142 2.42 -24.43 1.88
CA TYR A 142 2.53 -23.61 0.68
C TYR A 142 2.01 -22.18 0.93
N ILE A 143 2.82 -21.19 0.51
CA ILE A 143 2.47 -19.78 0.58
C ILE A 143 2.00 -19.32 -0.80
N SER A 144 0.82 -18.70 -0.90
CA SER A 144 0.22 -18.30 -2.18
C SER A 144 0.84 -17.05 -2.80
N HIS A 145 1.59 -16.25 -2.05
CA HIS A 145 2.21 -14.99 -2.46
C HIS A 145 1.21 -13.98 -3.07
N PRO A 146 0.22 -13.47 -2.30
CA PRO A 146 -0.70 -12.44 -2.76
C PRO A 146 0.07 -11.20 -3.18
N HIS A 147 -0.24 -10.64 -4.34
CA HIS A 147 0.50 -9.54 -4.93
C HIS A 147 -0.34 -8.27 -5.13
N GLN A 148 -1.64 -8.39 -5.07
CA GLN A 148 -2.58 -7.28 -5.19
C GLN A 148 -3.82 -7.57 -4.36
N THR A 149 -4.51 -6.51 -3.93
CA THR A 149 -5.87 -6.53 -3.40
C THR A 149 -6.71 -5.57 -4.22
N MET A 150 -7.93 -5.94 -4.59
CA MET A 150 -8.82 -5.09 -5.37
C MET A 150 -10.27 -5.45 -5.06
N LYS A 151 -11.11 -4.45 -4.76
CA LYS A 151 -12.56 -4.66 -4.69
C LYS A 151 -13.14 -4.76 -6.09
N ASP A 152 -14.08 -5.69 -6.27
CA ASP A 152 -14.86 -5.75 -7.49
C ASP A 152 -15.82 -4.55 -7.59
N ARG A 153 -16.46 -4.38 -8.76
CA ARG A 153 -17.39 -3.25 -8.99
C ARG A 153 -18.61 -3.26 -8.07
N SER A 154 -19.04 -4.43 -7.59
CA SER A 154 -20.15 -4.55 -6.66
C SER A 154 -19.77 -4.19 -5.20
N GLY A 155 -18.48 -4.09 -4.91
CA GLY A 155 -17.95 -3.91 -3.56
C GLY A 155 -18.11 -5.11 -2.63
N ARG A 156 -18.70 -6.22 -3.14
CA ARG A 156 -18.98 -7.43 -2.35
C ARG A 156 -17.76 -8.35 -2.24
N TRP A 157 -16.87 -8.32 -3.24
CA TRP A 157 -15.77 -9.25 -3.35
C TRP A 157 -14.42 -8.53 -3.28
N LEU A 158 -13.48 -9.12 -2.54
CA LEU A 158 -12.07 -8.75 -2.59
C LEU A 158 -11.33 -9.73 -3.49
N VAL A 159 -10.82 -9.25 -4.62
CA VAL A 159 -10.04 -10.05 -5.56
C VAL A 159 -8.57 -9.94 -5.19
N VAL A 160 -7.91 -11.08 -5.00
CA VAL A 160 -6.51 -11.15 -4.57
C VAL A 160 -5.70 -12.01 -5.55
N PRO A 161 -5.13 -11.42 -6.60
CA PRO A 161 -4.19 -12.11 -7.47
C PRO A 161 -2.97 -12.58 -6.68
N SER A 162 -2.67 -13.87 -6.77
CA SER A 162 -1.54 -14.48 -6.07
C SER A 162 -0.55 -15.06 -7.05
N GLN A 163 0.76 -14.90 -6.75
CA GLN A 163 1.84 -15.42 -7.58
C GLN A 163 2.18 -16.86 -7.22
N GLY A 164 1.28 -17.77 -6.97
CA GLY A 164 1.58 -19.14 -6.56
C GLY A 164 2.86 -19.67 -7.20
N ARG A 165 3.97 -19.68 -6.47
CA ARG A 165 5.26 -20.14 -6.99
C ARG A 165 5.49 -21.58 -6.54
N LEU A 166 5.31 -22.52 -7.46
CA LEU A 166 5.93 -23.83 -7.40
C LEU A 166 7.20 -23.74 -8.23
N GLN A 167 8.37 -23.73 -7.59
CA GLN A 167 9.69 -23.92 -8.24
C GLN A 167 9.77 -23.36 -9.69
N GLY A 168 9.49 -22.06 -9.86
CA GLY A 168 9.67 -21.39 -11.14
C GLY A 168 8.46 -21.36 -12.09
N VAL A 169 7.34 -21.97 -11.77
CA VAL A 169 6.10 -21.87 -12.57
C VAL A 169 5.07 -21.05 -11.80
N GLY A 170 4.70 -19.89 -12.35
CA GLY A 170 3.70 -19.03 -11.74
C GLY A 170 2.29 -19.59 -11.92
N ASP A 171 1.64 -20.00 -10.84
CA ASP A 171 0.20 -20.22 -10.85
C ASP A 171 -0.51 -18.94 -10.37
N ARG A 172 -1.46 -18.46 -11.14
CA ARG A 172 -2.25 -17.26 -10.81
C ARG A 172 -3.63 -17.73 -10.36
N LYS A 173 -3.91 -17.57 -9.07
CA LYS A 173 -5.26 -17.73 -8.56
C LYS A 173 -5.82 -16.44 -8.03
N SER A 174 -7.05 -16.17 -8.41
CA SER A 174 -7.89 -15.18 -7.76
C SER A 174 -8.60 -15.86 -6.60
N VAL A 175 -8.51 -15.30 -5.42
CA VAL A 175 -9.29 -15.72 -4.25
C VAL A 175 -10.38 -14.69 -4.03
N VAL A 176 -11.55 -15.17 -3.78
CA VAL A 176 -12.77 -14.36 -3.60
C VAL A 176 -13.18 -14.39 -2.14
#